data_34beacff52d9d501900efa7b43d28969
#
_entry.id   34beacff52d9d501900efa7b43d28969
#
_cell.length_a   1.000
_cell.length_b   1.000
_cell.length_c   1.000
_cell.angle_alpha   90.00
_cell.angle_beta   90.00
_cell.angle_gamma   90.00
#
_symmetry.space_group_name_H-M   'P 1'
#
loop_
_entity.id
_entity.type
_entity.pdbx_description
1 polymer ?
#
loop_
_entity_poly.entity_id
_entity_poly.type
_entity_poly.pdbx_seq_one_letter_code
_entity_poly.pdbx_strand_id
1 'polypeptide(L)'
;MIPPLRMALSGGGMLGLAHIGALEVLQERGHLKCIKEYLGTSAGALLAFCICIGYTLSELRTLITVFNFTKIQNLEPEIMFSFIESYGIDNGANFEKLFTVLLRAKGVPTEITFREFSEKFADRPALRIFATDVSRSSLKEFSLKNTPDVLLKFAVRASVSIPMIFTPVEDASGSLYVDGGVVSHFPFHTLTEEERKRTIGITFYKYTFLNESTKITNILEYIQRVCNSAYYQKDERLYKEWSRQIIMIRTSNASSMNFEASSEEKEALMNAGRTAAEEFLVAPHSKPKRRYSLP
;
A
#
# COMPACT_ATOMS: atom_id res chain seq x y z
N MET A 1 -1.42 0.07 26.36
CA MET A 1 -1.73 -0.54 25.03
C MET A 1 -0.92 -1.82 24.92
N ILE A 2 -1.51 -2.92 24.43
CA ILE A 2 -0.76 -4.17 24.17
C ILE A 2 0.23 -3.86 23.03
N PRO A 3 1.51 -4.28 23.11
CA PRO A 3 2.48 -4.00 22.04
C PRO A 3 1.98 -4.51 20.69
N PRO A 4 2.01 -3.68 19.65
CA PRO A 4 1.59 -4.10 18.31
C PRO A 4 2.57 -5.13 17.75
N LEU A 5 2.03 -6.14 17.07
CA LEU A 5 2.82 -7.16 16.38
C LEU A 5 2.77 -7.00 14.86
N ARG A 6 1.78 -6.24 14.35
CA ARG A 6 1.52 -6.09 12.93
C ARG A 6 1.40 -4.64 12.54
N MET A 7 1.80 -4.37 11.31
CA MET A 7 1.62 -3.08 10.65
C MET A 7 0.82 -3.30 9.36
N ALA A 8 -0.35 -2.65 9.23
CA ALA A 8 -1.17 -2.71 8.03
C ALA A 8 -1.11 -1.38 7.29
N LEU A 9 -0.71 -1.40 6.01
CA LEU A 9 -0.49 -0.23 5.17
C LEU A 9 -1.47 -0.24 3.99
N SER A 10 -2.27 0.82 3.86
CA SER A 10 -3.22 0.94 2.77
C SER A 10 -2.55 1.26 1.42
N GLY A 11 -3.25 1.04 0.33
CA GLY A 11 -2.94 1.62 -0.96
C GLY A 11 -2.97 3.15 -0.92
N GLY A 12 -2.62 3.80 -2.03
CA GLY A 12 -2.66 5.26 -2.11
C GLY A 12 -1.82 5.87 -3.22
N GLY A 13 -1.15 5.07 -4.05
CA GLY A 13 -0.23 5.61 -5.06
C GLY A 13 0.80 6.54 -4.41
N MET A 14 0.99 7.75 -4.96
CA MET A 14 1.92 8.74 -4.41
C MET A 14 1.61 9.19 -2.97
N LEU A 15 0.35 9.13 -2.53
CA LEU A 15 0.01 9.41 -1.13
C LEU A 15 0.71 8.43 -0.16
N GLY A 16 1.10 7.24 -0.64
CA GLY A 16 1.85 6.24 0.13
C GLY A 16 3.15 6.78 0.75
N LEU A 17 3.70 7.89 0.24
CA LEU A 17 4.84 8.56 0.84
C LEU A 17 4.57 9.02 2.28
N ALA A 18 3.34 9.36 2.58
CA ALA A 18 2.94 9.75 3.93
C ALA A 18 3.03 8.61 4.95
N HIS A 19 2.97 7.34 4.51
CA HIS A 19 3.22 6.21 5.40
C HIS A 19 4.62 6.27 6.01
N ILE A 20 5.63 6.73 5.25
CA ILE A 20 7.02 6.83 5.75
C ILE A 20 7.07 7.81 6.92
N GLY A 21 6.49 9.00 6.78
CA GLY A 21 6.47 9.97 7.86
C GLY A 21 5.77 9.44 9.13
N ALA A 22 4.65 8.73 8.97
CA ALA A 22 3.97 8.10 10.10
C ALA A 22 4.82 6.99 10.76
N LEU A 23 5.48 6.16 9.94
CA LEU A 23 6.36 5.10 10.45
C LEU A 23 7.59 5.66 11.16
N GLU A 24 8.16 6.78 10.70
CA GLU A 24 9.27 7.46 11.39
C GLU A 24 8.88 7.85 12.82
N VAL A 25 7.73 8.49 13.01
CA VAL A 25 7.24 8.85 14.35
C VAL A 25 7.01 7.60 15.22
N LEU A 26 6.40 6.55 14.64
CA LEU A 26 6.22 5.28 15.36
C LEU A 26 7.56 4.64 15.73
N GLN A 27 8.59 4.74 14.89
CA GLN A 27 9.94 4.26 15.18
C GLN A 27 10.60 5.07 16.29
N GLU A 28 10.55 6.40 16.23
CA GLU A 28 11.09 7.33 17.23
C GLU A 28 10.48 7.06 18.62
N ARG A 29 9.19 6.72 18.66
CA ARG A 29 8.44 6.38 19.88
C ARG A 29 8.54 4.90 20.29
N GLY A 30 9.31 4.09 19.55
CA GLY A 30 9.59 2.69 19.86
C GLY A 30 8.48 1.71 19.54
N HIS A 31 7.42 2.13 18.84
CA HIS A 31 6.27 1.27 18.52
C HIS A 31 6.58 0.22 17.45
N LEU A 32 7.65 0.37 16.67
CA LEU A 32 8.04 -0.61 15.64
C LEU A 32 8.88 -1.78 16.17
N LYS A 33 9.39 -1.70 17.40
CA LYS A 33 10.32 -2.72 17.97
C LYS A 33 9.72 -4.14 18.05
N CYS A 34 8.42 -4.25 18.19
CA CYS A 34 7.73 -5.52 18.34
C CYS A 34 7.02 -6.00 17.07
N ILE A 35 7.12 -5.24 15.97
CA ILE A 35 6.46 -5.61 14.72
C ILE A 35 7.12 -6.85 14.14
N LYS A 36 6.31 -7.88 13.91
CA LYS A 36 6.70 -9.18 13.36
C LYS A 36 6.15 -9.42 11.96
N GLU A 37 5.21 -8.59 11.52
CA GLU A 37 4.52 -8.79 10.25
C GLU A 37 4.06 -7.44 9.67
N TYR A 38 4.29 -7.27 8.37
CA TYR A 38 3.76 -6.16 7.59
C TYR A 38 2.75 -6.66 6.55
N LEU A 39 1.63 -5.95 6.47
CA LEU A 39 0.56 -6.20 5.51
C LEU A 39 0.40 -4.97 4.62
N GLY A 40 0.26 -5.15 3.33
CA GLY A 40 0.12 -4.01 2.43
C GLY A 40 -0.69 -4.27 1.17
N THR A 41 -1.31 -3.20 0.68
CA THR A 41 -1.98 -3.12 -0.62
C THR A 41 -1.32 -2.01 -1.45
N SER A 42 -1.05 -2.23 -2.74
CA SER A 42 -0.53 -1.20 -3.67
C SER A 42 0.75 -0.52 -3.14
N ALA A 43 0.75 0.80 -3.00
CA ALA A 43 1.87 1.54 -2.40
C ALA A 43 2.26 1.03 -1.01
N GLY A 44 1.28 0.63 -0.19
CA GLY A 44 1.53 0.01 1.11
C GLY A 44 2.19 -1.37 0.99
N ALA A 45 1.88 -2.15 -0.05
CA ALA A 45 2.55 -3.41 -0.34
C ALA A 45 4.02 -3.21 -0.73
N LEU A 46 4.28 -2.22 -1.58
CA LEU A 46 5.64 -1.85 -1.97
C LEU A 46 6.48 -1.42 -0.76
N LEU A 47 5.91 -0.58 0.12
CA LEU A 47 6.60 -0.13 1.32
C LEU A 47 6.84 -1.29 2.30
N ALA A 48 5.83 -2.13 2.55
CA ALA A 48 5.95 -3.34 3.37
C ALA A 48 7.04 -4.28 2.83
N PHE A 49 7.06 -4.51 1.51
CA PHE A 49 8.09 -5.30 0.84
C PHE A 49 9.49 -4.72 1.10
N CYS A 50 9.70 -3.42 0.86
CA CYS A 50 10.99 -2.77 1.09
C CYS A 50 11.47 -2.92 2.55
N ILE A 51 10.58 -2.71 3.52
CA ILE A 51 10.91 -2.87 4.95
C ILE A 51 11.28 -4.32 5.25
N CYS A 52 10.49 -5.29 4.78
CA CYS A 52 10.74 -6.72 5.03
C CYS A 52 12.04 -7.20 4.39
N ILE A 53 12.40 -6.73 3.20
CA ILE A 53 13.70 -7.08 2.59
C ILE A 53 14.89 -6.34 3.21
N GLY A 54 14.68 -5.47 4.21
CA GLY A 54 15.73 -4.89 5.05
C GLY A 54 16.06 -3.43 4.77
N TYR A 55 15.21 -2.66 4.10
CA TYR A 55 15.37 -1.21 4.03
C TYR A 55 14.97 -0.55 5.33
N THR A 56 15.81 0.37 5.82
CA THR A 56 15.46 1.28 6.91
C THR A 56 14.57 2.41 6.42
N LEU A 57 13.82 3.04 7.32
CA LEU A 57 12.99 4.19 6.96
C LEU A 57 13.83 5.36 6.43
N SER A 58 15.03 5.56 6.95
CA SER A 58 15.97 6.59 6.48
C SER A 58 16.42 6.33 5.03
N GLU A 59 16.74 5.09 4.68
CA GLU A 59 17.07 4.72 3.30
C GLU A 59 15.87 4.92 2.37
N LEU A 60 14.67 4.52 2.80
CA LEU A 60 13.45 4.71 2.02
C LEU A 60 13.13 6.18 1.80
N ARG A 61 13.27 7.02 2.84
CA ARG A 61 13.12 8.46 2.71
C ARG A 61 14.09 9.03 1.67
N THR A 62 15.38 8.67 1.75
CA THR A 62 16.39 9.12 0.81
C THR A 62 16.08 8.67 -0.62
N LEU A 63 15.75 7.38 -0.81
CA LEU A 63 15.38 6.84 -2.11
C LEU A 63 14.21 7.61 -2.73
N ILE A 64 13.14 7.82 -1.97
CA ILE A 64 11.92 8.46 -2.45
C ILE A 64 12.15 9.93 -2.79
N THR A 65 12.96 10.64 -2.00
CA THR A 65 13.25 12.06 -2.26
C THR A 65 13.93 12.25 -3.61
N VAL A 66 14.90 11.38 -3.95
CA VAL A 66 15.67 11.48 -5.20
C VAL A 66 15.04 10.71 -6.37
N PHE A 67 14.12 9.77 -6.10
CA PHE A 67 13.55 8.92 -7.12
C PHE A 67 12.56 9.68 -8.00
N ASN A 68 12.76 9.62 -9.30
CA ASN A 68 11.80 10.12 -10.27
C ASN A 68 10.76 9.03 -10.58
N PHE A 69 9.55 9.19 -10.06
CA PHE A 69 8.47 8.21 -10.22
C PHE A 69 7.94 8.09 -11.65
N THR A 70 8.19 9.08 -12.52
CA THR A 70 7.82 8.94 -13.95
C THR A 70 8.59 7.82 -14.63
N LYS A 71 9.79 7.47 -14.13
CA LYS A 71 10.60 6.36 -14.63
C LYS A 71 10.01 4.97 -14.39
N ILE A 72 8.98 4.86 -13.54
CA ILE A 72 8.23 3.61 -13.36
C ILE A 72 7.39 3.33 -14.61
N GLN A 73 6.90 4.37 -15.28
CA GLN A 73 6.09 4.24 -16.49
C GLN A 73 6.96 3.83 -17.68
N ASN A 74 6.42 2.90 -18.48
CA ASN A 74 7.00 2.45 -19.75
C ASN A 74 5.93 2.56 -20.84
N LEU A 75 5.69 3.79 -21.29
CA LEU A 75 4.69 4.11 -22.31
C LEU A 75 5.30 3.94 -23.69
N GLU A 76 5.31 2.72 -24.21
CA GLU A 76 5.74 2.42 -25.58
C GLU A 76 4.54 2.55 -26.54
N PRO A 77 4.70 3.21 -27.70
CA PRO A 77 3.60 3.39 -28.65
C PRO A 77 2.95 2.05 -29.07
N GLU A 78 3.74 1.00 -29.21
CA GLU A 78 3.29 -0.35 -29.59
C GLU A 78 2.31 -0.93 -28.54
N ILE A 79 2.57 -0.69 -27.24
CA ILE A 79 1.72 -1.15 -26.15
C ILE A 79 0.37 -0.42 -26.16
N MET A 80 0.37 0.86 -26.55
CA MET A 80 -0.88 1.63 -26.67
C MET A 80 -1.81 1.06 -27.75
N PHE A 81 -1.27 0.52 -28.84
CA PHE A 81 -2.06 -0.14 -29.87
C PHE A 81 -2.61 -1.50 -29.43
N SER A 82 -1.93 -2.20 -28.55
CA SER A 82 -2.35 -3.49 -28.02
C SER A 82 -3.18 -3.38 -26.72
N PHE A 83 -3.58 -2.17 -26.31
CA PHE A 83 -4.30 -1.91 -25.06
C PHE A 83 -5.52 -2.83 -24.84
N ILE A 84 -6.30 -3.10 -25.89
CA ILE A 84 -7.49 -3.96 -25.81
C ILE A 84 -7.10 -5.42 -25.49
N GLU A 85 -5.97 -5.87 -25.99
CA GLU A 85 -5.48 -7.22 -25.79
C GLU A 85 -4.70 -7.38 -24.48
N SER A 86 -3.93 -6.35 -24.12
CA SER A 86 -3.07 -6.34 -22.92
C SER A 86 -3.75 -5.83 -21.66
N TYR A 87 -4.93 -5.21 -21.78
CA TYR A 87 -5.69 -4.60 -20.67
C TYR A 87 -4.94 -3.49 -19.92
N GLY A 88 -3.86 -2.95 -20.48
CA GLY A 88 -3.06 -1.88 -19.88
C GLY A 88 -2.17 -1.20 -20.90
N ILE A 89 -1.78 0.06 -20.63
CA ILE A 89 -0.91 0.87 -21.48
C ILE A 89 0.58 0.78 -21.12
N ASP A 90 0.91 0.02 -20.09
CA ASP A 90 2.26 -0.16 -19.56
C ASP A 90 2.44 -1.62 -19.12
N ASN A 91 3.44 -2.30 -19.67
CA ASN A 91 3.71 -3.71 -19.33
C ASN A 91 4.34 -3.92 -17.95
N GLY A 92 4.68 -2.84 -17.24
CA GLY A 92 5.29 -2.88 -15.92
C GLY A 92 6.74 -3.36 -15.89
N ALA A 93 7.43 -3.40 -17.02
CA ALA A 93 8.82 -3.84 -17.09
C ALA A 93 9.76 -3.02 -16.19
N ASN A 94 9.47 -1.73 -16.01
CA ASN A 94 10.26 -0.89 -15.14
C ASN A 94 10.05 -1.20 -13.65
N PHE A 95 8.85 -1.66 -13.24
CA PHE A 95 8.64 -2.21 -11.89
C PHE A 95 9.47 -3.47 -11.66
N GLU A 96 9.51 -4.39 -12.63
CA GLU A 96 10.32 -5.62 -12.55
C GLU A 96 11.81 -5.31 -12.37
N LYS A 97 12.31 -4.32 -13.13
CA LYS A 97 13.68 -3.81 -12.97
C LYS A 97 13.90 -3.21 -11.58
N LEU A 98 12.97 -2.37 -11.13
CA LEU A 98 13.03 -1.74 -9.81
C LEU A 98 13.09 -2.80 -8.70
N PHE A 99 12.20 -3.79 -8.69
CA PHE A 99 12.18 -4.85 -7.67
C PHE A 99 13.47 -5.67 -7.68
N THR A 100 14.00 -5.96 -8.87
CA THR A 100 15.29 -6.65 -9.02
C THR A 100 16.44 -5.83 -8.38
N VAL A 101 16.48 -4.53 -8.63
CA VAL A 101 17.49 -3.65 -8.04
C VAL A 101 17.34 -3.57 -6.52
N LEU A 102 16.11 -3.41 -6.02
CA LEU A 102 15.83 -3.33 -4.58
C LEU A 102 16.24 -4.61 -3.84
N LEU A 103 15.92 -5.78 -4.38
CA LEU A 103 16.29 -7.08 -3.81
C LEU A 103 17.83 -7.24 -3.77
N ARG A 104 18.51 -7.00 -4.90
CA ARG A 104 19.96 -7.10 -5.00
C ARG A 104 20.70 -6.17 -4.03
N ALA A 105 20.24 -4.93 -3.90
CA ALA A 105 20.83 -3.95 -3.00
C ALA A 105 20.77 -4.37 -1.52
N LYS A 106 19.85 -5.28 -1.17
CA LYS A 106 19.72 -5.85 0.18
C LYS A 106 20.24 -7.28 0.31
N GLY A 107 20.97 -7.78 -0.69
CA GLY A 107 21.51 -9.13 -0.68
C GLY A 107 20.44 -10.23 -0.69
N VAL A 108 19.23 -9.91 -1.20
CA VAL A 108 18.12 -10.85 -1.30
C VAL A 108 18.07 -11.39 -2.73
N PRO A 109 18.00 -12.73 -2.93
CA PRO A 109 17.86 -13.31 -4.27
C PRO A 109 16.63 -12.77 -5.00
N THR A 110 16.77 -12.49 -6.30
CA THR A 110 15.70 -11.87 -7.10
C THR A 110 14.51 -12.78 -7.34
N GLU A 111 14.76 -14.09 -7.36
CA GLU A 111 13.74 -15.14 -7.55
C GLU A 111 13.38 -15.83 -6.23
N ILE A 112 13.39 -15.08 -5.12
CA ILE A 112 13.07 -15.63 -3.80
C ILE A 112 11.56 -15.77 -3.62
N THR A 113 11.12 -16.93 -3.14
CA THR A 113 9.74 -17.23 -2.75
C THR A 113 9.45 -16.79 -1.32
N PHE A 114 8.17 -16.73 -0.91
CA PHE A 114 7.80 -16.47 0.49
C PHE A 114 8.40 -17.51 1.44
N ARG A 115 8.45 -18.79 1.04
CA ARG A 115 9.06 -19.89 1.81
C ARG A 115 10.54 -19.66 2.01
N GLU A 116 11.29 -19.52 0.92
CA GLU A 116 12.74 -19.30 0.98
C GLU A 116 13.13 -18.03 1.72
N PHE A 117 12.31 -16.96 1.59
CA PHE A 117 12.53 -15.72 2.33
C PHE A 117 12.39 -15.96 3.83
N SER A 118 11.34 -16.64 4.28
CA SER A 118 11.14 -16.96 5.69
C SER A 118 12.25 -17.83 6.27
N GLU A 119 12.78 -18.77 5.48
CA GLU A 119 13.86 -19.67 5.91
C GLU A 119 15.20 -18.95 5.97
N LYS A 120 15.54 -18.15 4.95
CA LYS A 120 16.84 -17.48 4.83
C LYS A 120 16.95 -16.22 5.70
N PHE A 121 15.85 -15.57 5.99
CA PHE A 121 15.79 -14.28 6.71
C PHE A 121 14.79 -14.34 7.87
N ALA A 122 14.90 -15.38 8.71
CA ALA A 122 13.98 -15.63 9.82
C ALA A 122 13.93 -14.52 10.89
N ASP A 123 14.92 -13.66 10.94
CA ASP A 123 15.00 -12.48 11.80
C ASP A 123 14.20 -11.27 11.26
N ARG A 124 13.82 -11.31 9.98
CA ARG A 124 13.05 -10.25 9.34
C ARG A 124 11.55 -10.43 9.55
N PRO A 125 10.77 -9.33 9.51
CA PRO A 125 9.32 -9.42 9.61
C PRO A 125 8.70 -10.23 8.47
N ALA A 126 7.62 -10.95 8.76
CA ALA A 126 6.80 -11.61 7.73
C ALA A 126 6.08 -10.59 6.86
N LEU A 127 5.79 -10.97 5.62
CA LEU A 127 5.15 -10.13 4.61
C LEU A 127 3.84 -10.75 4.13
N ARG A 128 2.77 -9.94 4.09
CA ARG A 128 1.50 -10.26 3.45
C ARG A 128 1.16 -9.17 2.43
N ILE A 129 0.90 -9.56 1.21
CA ILE A 129 0.60 -8.66 0.09
C ILE A 129 -0.78 -8.98 -0.46
N PHE A 130 -1.56 -7.94 -0.74
CA PHE A 130 -2.91 -8.07 -1.23
C PHE A 130 -3.05 -7.55 -2.66
N ALA A 131 -3.61 -8.38 -3.52
CA ALA A 131 -3.97 -8.05 -4.89
C ALA A 131 -5.44 -8.43 -5.16
N THR A 132 -5.97 -8.03 -6.29
CA THR A 132 -7.29 -8.47 -6.78
C THR A 132 -7.11 -9.60 -7.78
N ASP A 133 -7.71 -10.75 -7.52
CA ASP A 133 -7.88 -11.83 -8.49
C ASP A 133 -9.09 -11.49 -9.36
N VAL A 134 -8.83 -11.00 -10.57
CA VAL A 134 -9.89 -10.61 -11.52
C VAL A 134 -10.65 -11.83 -12.02
N SER A 135 -9.93 -12.95 -12.23
CA SER A 135 -10.51 -14.19 -12.73
C SER A 135 -11.56 -14.78 -11.77
N ARG A 136 -11.43 -14.50 -10.45
CA ARG A 136 -12.35 -14.98 -9.41
C ARG A 136 -13.13 -13.87 -8.74
N SER A 137 -12.95 -12.61 -9.16
CA SER A 137 -13.59 -11.43 -8.57
C SER A 137 -13.42 -11.36 -7.05
N SER A 138 -12.22 -11.62 -6.56
CA SER A 138 -11.94 -11.77 -5.13
C SER A 138 -10.61 -11.14 -4.71
N LEU A 139 -10.48 -10.89 -3.40
CA LEU A 139 -9.20 -10.49 -2.82
C LEU A 139 -8.25 -11.69 -2.79
N LYS A 140 -7.04 -11.49 -3.29
CA LYS A 140 -5.94 -12.46 -3.20
C LYS A 140 -4.94 -12.01 -2.15
N GLU A 141 -4.64 -12.89 -1.19
CA GLU A 141 -3.54 -12.73 -0.26
C GLU A 141 -2.35 -13.58 -0.72
N PHE A 142 -1.20 -12.93 -0.90
CA PHE A 142 0.09 -13.56 -1.08
C PHE A 142 0.85 -13.51 0.24
N SER A 143 1.21 -14.67 0.76
CA SER A 143 1.90 -14.80 2.06
C SER A 143 2.56 -16.17 2.18
N LEU A 144 3.45 -16.32 3.17
CA LEU A 144 4.02 -17.61 3.53
C LEU A 144 2.94 -18.68 3.78
N LYS A 145 1.82 -18.28 4.42
CA LYS A 145 0.72 -19.19 4.76
C LYS A 145 -0.06 -19.64 3.54
N ASN A 146 -0.40 -18.73 2.63
CA ASN A 146 -1.37 -18.99 1.59
C ASN A 146 -0.73 -19.32 0.22
N THR A 147 0.48 -18.81 -0.03
CA THR A 147 1.20 -18.94 -1.31
C THR A 147 2.70 -19.04 -1.10
N PRO A 148 3.19 -20.05 -0.35
CA PRO A 148 4.59 -20.14 0.05
C PRO A 148 5.58 -20.15 -1.11
N ASP A 149 5.19 -20.70 -2.25
CA ASP A 149 6.05 -20.93 -3.40
C ASP A 149 5.95 -19.81 -4.47
N VAL A 150 5.17 -18.76 -4.21
CA VAL A 150 5.10 -17.58 -5.06
C VAL A 150 6.30 -16.66 -4.77
N LEU A 151 6.82 -16.01 -5.82
CA LEU A 151 7.91 -15.05 -5.72
C LEU A 151 7.44 -13.76 -5.04
N LEU A 152 8.27 -13.19 -4.17
CA LEU A 152 7.97 -11.90 -3.53
C LEU A 152 7.73 -10.80 -4.58
N LYS A 153 8.58 -10.71 -5.60
CA LYS A 153 8.44 -9.69 -6.65
C LYS A 153 7.14 -9.83 -7.44
N PHE A 154 6.68 -11.08 -7.72
CA PHE A 154 5.41 -11.33 -8.38
C PHE A 154 4.23 -10.77 -7.56
N ALA A 155 4.21 -11.05 -6.27
CA ALA A 155 3.15 -10.58 -5.38
C ALA A 155 3.08 -9.04 -5.31
N VAL A 156 4.24 -8.38 -5.20
CA VAL A 156 4.30 -6.89 -5.21
C VAL A 156 3.87 -6.36 -6.57
N ARG A 157 4.34 -6.95 -7.68
CA ARG A 157 3.97 -6.54 -9.04
C ARG A 157 2.46 -6.64 -9.25
N ALA A 158 1.83 -7.74 -8.81
CA ALA A 158 0.39 -7.91 -8.86
C ALA A 158 -0.34 -6.82 -8.06
N SER A 159 0.15 -6.53 -6.84
CA SER A 159 -0.47 -5.55 -5.94
C SER A 159 -0.39 -4.10 -6.42
N VAL A 160 0.59 -3.74 -7.25
CA VAL A 160 0.75 -2.38 -7.82
C VAL A 160 0.26 -2.25 -9.26
N SER A 161 -0.37 -3.28 -9.82
CA SER A 161 -0.90 -3.29 -11.20
C SER A 161 -2.22 -2.55 -11.28
N ILE A 162 -2.19 -1.20 -11.25
CA ILE A 162 -3.40 -0.38 -11.36
C ILE A 162 -4.07 -0.67 -12.71
N PRO A 163 -5.36 -1.09 -12.71
CA PRO A 163 -6.08 -1.43 -13.92
C PRO A 163 -6.01 -0.34 -14.99
N MET A 164 -5.94 -0.74 -16.25
CA MET A 164 -5.84 0.10 -17.44
C MET A 164 -4.54 0.91 -17.57
N ILE A 165 -3.80 1.11 -16.47
CA ILE A 165 -2.46 1.70 -16.52
C ILE A 165 -1.45 0.60 -16.77
N PHE A 166 -1.38 -0.36 -15.85
CA PHE A 166 -0.47 -1.50 -15.96
C PHE A 166 -1.21 -2.74 -16.44
N THR A 167 -0.56 -3.52 -17.30
CA THR A 167 -1.07 -4.84 -17.67
C THR A 167 -1.26 -5.70 -16.42
N PRO A 168 -2.35 -6.48 -16.32
CA PRO A 168 -2.51 -7.48 -15.28
C PRO A 168 -1.32 -8.43 -15.21
N VAL A 169 -1.07 -8.98 -14.03
CA VAL A 169 -0.08 -10.06 -13.87
C VAL A 169 -0.79 -11.39 -13.95
N GLU A 170 -0.28 -12.30 -14.79
CA GLU A 170 -0.83 -13.64 -14.97
C GLU A 170 0.03 -14.68 -14.25
N ASP A 171 -0.61 -15.62 -13.54
CA ASP A 171 0.10 -16.76 -12.95
C ASP A 171 0.08 -17.98 -13.89
N ALA A 172 0.79 -19.03 -13.51
CA ALA A 172 0.89 -20.25 -14.30
C ALA A 172 -0.45 -20.98 -14.51
N SER A 173 -1.51 -20.61 -13.77
CA SER A 173 -2.86 -21.16 -13.96
C SER A 173 -3.72 -20.34 -14.93
N GLY A 174 -3.20 -19.23 -15.45
CA GLY A 174 -3.95 -18.27 -16.26
C GLY A 174 -4.81 -17.29 -15.45
N SER A 175 -4.63 -17.24 -14.13
CA SER A 175 -5.35 -16.27 -13.29
C SER A 175 -4.73 -14.88 -13.41
N LEU A 176 -5.56 -13.86 -13.59
CA LEU A 176 -5.14 -12.46 -13.77
C LEU A 176 -5.26 -11.70 -12.46
N TYR A 177 -4.21 -10.97 -12.12
CA TYR A 177 -4.12 -10.15 -10.90
C TYR A 177 -3.90 -8.68 -11.25
N VAL A 178 -4.64 -7.82 -10.55
CA VAL A 178 -4.48 -6.36 -10.60
C VAL A 178 -4.34 -5.79 -9.20
N ASP A 179 -4.15 -4.46 -9.10
CA ASP A 179 -3.99 -3.75 -7.84
C ASP A 179 -5.04 -4.17 -6.81
N GLY A 180 -4.57 -4.46 -5.61
CA GLY A 180 -5.45 -4.89 -4.51
C GLY A 180 -6.48 -3.82 -4.13
N GLY A 181 -6.17 -2.57 -4.42
CA GLY A 181 -7.06 -1.45 -4.28
C GLY A 181 -8.37 -1.59 -5.08
N VAL A 182 -8.57 -2.50 -6.01
CA VAL A 182 -9.86 -2.76 -6.68
C VAL A 182 -10.88 -3.44 -5.75
N VAL A 183 -10.48 -4.34 -4.88
CA VAL A 183 -11.35 -5.04 -3.92
C VAL A 183 -11.16 -4.55 -2.50
N SER A 184 -9.94 -4.20 -2.12
CA SER A 184 -9.59 -3.78 -0.76
C SER A 184 -8.42 -2.82 -0.72
N HIS A 185 -8.74 -1.56 -0.52
CA HIS A 185 -7.72 -0.52 -0.39
C HIS A 185 -6.88 -0.67 0.90
N PHE A 186 -7.49 -1.18 1.97
CA PHE A 186 -6.85 -1.30 3.28
C PHE A 186 -7.02 -2.70 3.86
N PRO A 187 -5.94 -3.51 3.97
CA PRO A 187 -6.03 -4.93 4.31
C PRO A 187 -6.37 -5.20 5.80
N PHE A 188 -6.56 -4.18 6.60
CA PHE A 188 -6.91 -4.32 8.02
C PHE A 188 -8.18 -5.12 8.26
N HIS A 189 -9.14 -5.11 7.33
CA HIS A 189 -10.38 -5.88 7.44
C HIS A 189 -10.16 -7.40 7.33
N THR A 190 -9.06 -7.85 6.71
CA THR A 190 -8.74 -9.29 6.56
C THR A 190 -8.29 -9.93 7.88
N LEU A 191 -7.93 -9.11 8.85
CA LEU A 191 -7.46 -9.56 10.16
C LEU A 191 -8.62 -10.02 11.04
N THR A 192 -8.38 -11.06 11.84
CA THR A 192 -9.28 -11.44 12.94
C THR A 192 -9.34 -10.33 13.99
N GLU A 193 -10.34 -10.36 14.87
CA GLU A 193 -10.48 -9.39 15.95
C GLU A 193 -9.24 -9.38 16.87
N GLU A 194 -8.71 -10.55 17.20
CA GLU A 194 -7.51 -10.67 18.05
C GLU A 194 -6.26 -10.11 17.36
N GLU A 195 -6.14 -10.31 16.06
CA GLU A 195 -5.04 -9.72 15.28
C GLU A 195 -5.17 -8.20 15.23
N ARG A 196 -6.38 -7.66 15.00
CA ARG A 196 -6.62 -6.19 14.97
C ARG A 196 -6.23 -5.52 16.28
N LYS A 197 -6.51 -6.14 17.44
CA LYS A 197 -6.10 -5.62 18.76
C LYS A 197 -4.59 -5.40 18.89
N ARG A 198 -3.79 -6.12 18.11
CA ARG A 198 -2.33 -6.07 18.09
C ARG A 198 -1.77 -5.57 16.74
N THR A 199 -2.54 -4.77 16.01
CA THR A 199 -2.15 -4.19 14.73
C THR A 199 -2.27 -2.68 14.79
N ILE A 200 -1.26 -1.96 14.29
CA ILE A 200 -1.41 -0.55 13.91
C ILE A 200 -1.67 -0.53 12.42
N GLY A 201 -2.75 0.11 12.03
CA GLY A 201 -3.06 0.37 10.64
C GLY A 201 -2.76 1.82 10.26
N ILE A 202 -2.28 2.05 9.05
CA ILE A 202 -2.10 3.40 8.50
C ILE A 202 -2.87 3.48 7.18
N THR A 203 -3.77 4.45 7.09
CA THR A 203 -4.60 4.68 5.91
C THR A 203 -4.88 6.17 5.71
N PHE A 204 -5.53 6.52 4.62
CA PHE A 204 -5.84 7.91 4.29
C PHE A 204 -7.27 8.28 4.65
N TYR A 205 -7.44 9.53 5.06
CA TYR A 205 -8.76 10.08 5.31
C TYR A 205 -9.51 10.27 3.98
N LYS A 206 -10.76 9.85 3.93
CA LYS A 206 -11.56 9.82 2.71
C LYS A 206 -11.69 11.16 1.99
N TYR A 207 -11.83 12.25 2.74
CA TYR A 207 -11.98 13.57 2.13
C TYR A 207 -10.81 14.00 1.27
N THR A 208 -9.66 13.32 1.41
CA THR A 208 -8.50 13.50 0.54
C THR A 208 -8.78 13.10 -0.91
N PHE A 209 -9.71 12.17 -1.13
CA PHE A 209 -10.09 11.71 -2.48
C PHE A 209 -11.34 12.41 -3.02
N LEU A 210 -12.07 13.14 -2.19
CA LEU A 210 -13.32 13.82 -2.54
C LEU A 210 -13.16 15.33 -2.68
N ASN A 211 -11.92 15.84 -2.67
CA ASN A 211 -11.70 17.27 -2.68
C ASN A 211 -12.32 17.97 -3.87
N GLU A 212 -13.34 18.73 -3.54
CA GLU A 212 -13.81 20.02 -4.08
C GLU A 212 -14.16 20.10 -5.56
N SER A 213 -13.63 19.28 -6.45
CA SER A 213 -14.07 19.24 -7.84
C SER A 213 -14.90 17.99 -8.10
N THR A 214 -16.18 18.18 -8.41
CA THR A 214 -17.02 17.13 -9.00
C THR A 214 -16.56 16.77 -10.41
N LYS A 215 -15.69 17.58 -11.00
CA LYS A 215 -15.19 17.40 -12.37
C LYS A 215 -14.05 16.39 -12.38
N ILE A 216 -14.24 15.31 -13.11
CA ILE A 216 -13.20 14.32 -13.44
C ILE A 216 -12.41 14.86 -14.62
N THR A 217 -11.10 14.94 -14.51
CA THR A 217 -10.22 15.62 -15.48
C THR A 217 -9.52 14.66 -16.44
N ASN A 218 -9.36 13.39 -16.04
CA ASN A 218 -8.67 12.39 -16.86
C ASN A 218 -9.17 10.96 -16.53
N ILE A 219 -8.81 10.02 -17.41
CA ILE A 219 -9.23 8.62 -17.30
C ILE A 219 -8.72 7.94 -16.03
N LEU A 220 -7.53 8.28 -15.56
CA LEU A 220 -6.92 7.69 -14.36
C LEU A 220 -7.72 8.09 -13.11
N GLU A 221 -8.08 9.36 -13.01
CA GLU A 221 -8.95 9.86 -11.94
C GLU A 221 -10.33 9.19 -11.98
N TYR A 222 -10.90 9.00 -13.19
CA TYR A 222 -12.16 8.28 -13.37
C TYR A 222 -12.08 6.86 -12.81
N ILE A 223 -11.08 6.08 -13.24
CA ILE A 223 -10.89 4.70 -12.77
C ILE A 223 -10.73 4.66 -11.26
N GLN A 224 -9.92 5.53 -10.70
CA GLN A 224 -9.70 5.61 -9.26
C GLN A 224 -11.00 5.92 -8.52
N ARG A 225 -11.80 6.86 -9.00
CA ARG A 225 -13.08 7.19 -8.37
C ARG A 225 -14.08 6.03 -8.45
N VAL A 226 -14.11 5.31 -9.58
CA VAL A 226 -14.93 4.09 -9.72
C VAL A 226 -14.49 3.02 -8.71
N CYS A 227 -13.21 2.71 -8.65
CA CYS A 227 -12.68 1.78 -7.66
C CYS A 227 -13.02 2.23 -6.23
N ASN A 228 -12.75 3.48 -5.87
CA ASN A 228 -13.03 4.03 -4.55
C ASN A 228 -14.52 3.97 -4.17
N SER A 229 -15.42 4.12 -5.13
CA SER A 229 -16.86 4.06 -4.88
C SER A 229 -17.32 2.69 -4.37
N ALA A 230 -16.63 1.62 -4.78
CA ALA A 230 -16.96 0.26 -4.37
C ALA A 230 -16.61 -0.07 -2.91
N TYR A 231 -15.59 0.58 -2.32
CA TYR A 231 -15.16 0.28 -0.93
C TYR A 231 -15.80 1.17 0.11
N TYR A 232 -16.25 2.32 -0.30
CA TYR A 232 -16.54 3.43 0.58
C TYR A 232 -17.39 3.07 1.81
N GLN A 233 -18.46 2.32 1.61
CA GLN A 233 -19.39 2.00 2.70
C GLN A 233 -18.85 0.93 3.66
N LYS A 234 -17.96 0.04 3.20
CA LYS A 234 -17.41 -1.03 4.04
C LYS A 234 -16.38 -0.52 5.03
N ASP A 235 -15.55 0.43 4.62
CA ASP A 235 -14.41 0.88 5.41
C ASP A 235 -14.76 1.89 6.50
N GLU A 236 -15.82 2.69 6.33
CA GLU A 236 -16.20 3.72 7.31
C GLU A 236 -16.56 3.11 8.68
N ARG A 237 -17.29 1.99 8.69
CA ARG A 237 -17.64 1.30 9.93
C ARG A 237 -16.39 0.75 10.62
N LEU A 238 -15.48 0.15 9.85
CA LEU A 238 -14.22 -0.39 10.34
C LEU A 238 -13.38 0.71 10.99
N TYR A 239 -13.25 1.87 10.34
CA TYR A 239 -12.45 2.99 10.85
C TYR A 239 -13.00 3.56 12.16
N LYS A 240 -14.32 3.63 12.30
CA LYS A 240 -14.98 4.09 13.54
C LYS A 240 -14.75 3.09 14.68
N GLU A 241 -14.92 1.80 14.40
CA GLU A 241 -14.78 0.73 15.38
C GLU A 241 -13.34 0.59 15.88
N TRP A 242 -12.36 0.69 14.97
CA TRP A 242 -10.93 0.46 15.24
C TRP A 242 -10.11 1.75 15.24
N SER A 243 -10.71 2.88 15.53
CA SER A 243 -10.05 4.20 15.52
C SER A 243 -8.82 4.31 16.43
N ARG A 244 -8.69 3.42 17.43
CA ARG A 244 -7.53 3.35 18.33
C ARG A 244 -6.36 2.53 17.78
N GLN A 245 -6.57 1.82 16.70
CA GLN A 245 -5.59 1.01 16.00
C GLN A 245 -5.24 1.58 14.64
N ILE A 246 -5.96 2.58 14.17
CA ILE A 246 -5.81 3.10 12.81
C ILE A 246 -5.40 4.57 12.83
N ILE A 247 -4.25 4.85 12.25
CA ILE A 247 -3.77 6.20 11.94
C ILE A 247 -4.38 6.61 10.61
N MET A 248 -5.15 7.69 10.61
CA MET A 248 -5.78 8.22 9.41
C MET A 248 -5.07 9.51 8.97
N ILE A 249 -4.40 9.47 7.83
CA ILE A 249 -3.62 10.59 7.30
C ILE A 249 -4.51 11.48 6.44
N ARG A 250 -4.43 12.79 6.66
CA ARG A 250 -5.04 13.82 5.82
C ARG A 250 -3.99 14.38 4.89
N THR A 251 -4.17 14.23 3.59
CA THR A 251 -3.18 14.61 2.57
C THR A 251 -3.62 15.82 1.74
N SER A 252 -4.40 16.74 2.28
CA SER A 252 -4.84 17.96 1.58
C SER A 252 -5.22 17.66 0.12
N ASN A 253 -4.88 18.53 -0.83
CA ASN A 253 -5.23 18.39 -2.25
C ASN A 253 -4.26 17.51 -3.08
N ALA A 254 -3.46 16.64 -2.43
CA ALA A 254 -2.50 15.81 -3.14
C ALA A 254 -3.18 14.70 -3.93
N SER A 255 -2.77 14.53 -5.18
CA SER A 255 -3.24 13.44 -6.05
C SER A 255 -2.43 12.17 -5.84
N SER A 256 -3.10 11.03 -5.72
CA SER A 256 -2.45 9.71 -5.65
C SER A 256 -1.74 9.32 -6.96
N MET A 257 -2.06 9.99 -8.06
CA MET A 257 -1.52 9.72 -9.40
C MET A 257 -0.51 10.78 -9.86
N ASN A 258 -0.09 11.71 -8.98
CA ASN A 258 0.91 12.72 -9.33
C ASN A 258 2.33 12.13 -9.25
N PHE A 259 2.73 11.36 -10.26
CA PHE A 259 4.08 10.79 -10.38
C PHE A 259 5.17 11.83 -10.66
N GLU A 260 4.78 13.08 -10.99
CA GLU A 260 5.66 14.22 -11.23
C GLU A 260 5.85 15.08 -9.96
N ALA A 261 5.40 14.58 -8.80
CA ALA A 261 5.46 15.34 -7.54
C ALA A 261 6.88 15.88 -7.27
N SER A 262 6.95 17.17 -6.96
CA SER A 262 8.19 17.87 -6.60
C SER A 262 8.74 17.36 -5.26
N SER A 263 9.99 17.69 -4.95
CA SER A 263 10.59 17.35 -3.66
C SER A 263 9.81 17.93 -2.48
N GLU A 264 9.28 19.15 -2.64
CA GLU A 264 8.48 19.85 -1.65
C GLU A 264 7.12 19.15 -1.43
N GLU A 265 6.47 18.69 -2.49
CA GLU A 265 5.22 17.93 -2.42
C GLU A 265 5.43 16.58 -1.74
N LYS A 266 6.52 15.87 -2.07
CA LYS A 266 6.90 14.62 -1.39
C LYS A 266 7.13 14.84 0.10
N GLU A 267 7.85 15.89 0.47
CA GLU A 267 8.12 16.23 1.86
C GLU A 267 6.82 16.63 2.59
N ALA A 268 5.94 17.38 1.96
CA ALA A 268 4.63 17.72 2.51
C ALA A 268 3.78 16.48 2.82
N LEU A 269 3.81 15.48 1.93
CA LEU A 269 3.14 14.19 2.18
C LEU A 269 3.74 13.47 3.38
N MET A 270 5.06 13.37 3.48
CA MET A 270 5.71 12.74 4.63
C MET A 270 5.40 13.48 5.94
N ASN A 271 5.37 14.81 5.91
CA ASN A 271 5.00 15.62 7.08
C ASN A 271 3.53 15.43 7.49
N ALA A 272 2.60 15.27 6.53
CA ALA A 272 1.22 14.93 6.85
C ALA A 272 1.12 13.57 7.59
N GLY A 273 1.94 12.60 7.19
CA GLY A 273 2.07 11.32 7.88
C GLY A 273 2.59 11.47 9.31
N ARG A 274 3.65 12.27 9.51
CA ARG A 274 4.20 12.56 10.83
C ARG A 274 3.15 13.17 11.76
N THR A 275 2.46 14.21 11.30
CA THR A 275 1.40 14.89 12.06
C THR A 275 0.31 13.90 12.48
N ALA A 276 -0.18 13.08 11.55
CA ALA A 276 -1.23 12.11 11.86
C ALA A 276 -0.80 11.07 12.91
N ALA A 277 0.45 10.63 12.86
CA ALA A 277 0.99 9.68 13.84
C ALA A 277 1.19 10.33 15.22
N GLU A 278 1.65 11.56 15.28
CA GLU A 278 1.76 12.33 16.53
C GLU A 278 0.39 12.54 17.17
N GLU A 279 -0.62 12.97 16.41
CA GLU A 279 -2.00 13.12 16.87
C GLU A 279 -2.56 11.80 17.42
N PHE A 280 -2.32 10.68 16.71
CA PHE A 280 -2.76 9.35 17.12
C PHE A 280 -2.14 8.94 18.47
N LEU A 281 -0.86 9.21 18.68
CA LEU A 281 -0.15 8.83 19.91
C LEU A 281 -0.53 9.70 21.12
N VAL A 282 -0.93 10.95 20.89
CA VAL A 282 -1.34 11.89 21.97
C VAL A 282 -2.84 11.79 22.27
N ALA A 283 -3.63 11.22 21.37
CA ALA A 283 -5.08 11.13 21.52
C ALA A 283 -5.47 10.44 22.86
N PRO A 284 -6.31 11.08 23.69
CA PRO A 284 -6.69 10.52 24.99
C PRO A 284 -7.40 9.17 24.79
N HIS A 285 -7.00 8.18 25.58
CA HIS A 285 -7.54 6.80 25.57
C HIS A 285 -8.97 6.70 26.16
N SER A 286 -9.74 7.81 26.13
CA SER A 286 -11.13 7.82 26.57
C SER A 286 -12.05 7.08 25.59
N LYS A 287 -13.03 6.32 26.14
CA LYS A 287 -14.07 5.65 25.34
C LYS A 287 -14.74 6.66 24.40
N PRO A 288 -15.06 6.31 23.15
CA PRO A 288 -15.78 7.20 22.26
C PRO A 288 -17.10 7.59 22.92
N LYS A 289 -17.30 8.88 23.20
CA LYS A 289 -18.61 9.39 23.57
C LYS A 289 -19.55 9.09 22.42
N ARG A 290 -20.59 8.29 22.66
CA ARG A 290 -21.73 8.12 21.76
C ARG A 290 -22.36 9.51 21.52
N ARG A 291 -21.94 10.18 20.48
CA ARG A 291 -22.64 11.36 19.94
C ARG A 291 -22.33 11.42 18.45
N TYR A 292 -23.27 10.90 17.68
CA TYR A 292 -23.71 11.47 16.41
C TYR A 292 -25.01 10.75 16.07
N SER A 293 -26.14 11.30 16.54
CA SER A 293 -27.41 11.19 15.86
C SER A 293 -27.26 12.02 14.59
N LEU A 294 -27.40 11.41 13.45
CA LEU A 294 -27.62 12.09 12.17
C LEU A 294 -29.00 12.72 12.19
N PRO A 295 -29.17 13.91 11.59
CA PRO A 295 -30.48 14.43 11.28
C PRO A 295 -31.20 13.58 10.23
#